data_d204ce1f96b2195973997f5e1f1cd071
#
_entry.id   d204ce1f96b2195973997f5e1f1cd071
#
_cell.length_a   1.000
_cell.length_b   1.000
_cell.length_c   1.000
_cell.angle_alpha   90.00
_cell.angle_beta   90.00
_cell.angle_gamma   90.00
#
_symmetry.space_group_name_H-M   'P 1'
#
loop_
_entity.id
_entity.type
_entity.pdbx_description
1 polymer ?
#
loop_
_entity_poly.entity_id
_entity_poly.type
_entity_poly.pdbx_seq_one_letter_code
_entity_poly.pdbx_strand_id
1 'polypeptide(L)'
;VDTNIEGGIKYLSQQVKRFGREDYGLAAYNTGPSRVTRRRPMYLETLQYVVQISDYRNVLKLYGTSVRHHALDIRLEPVQERDDWWSISRRLGISILQLRLHNPFLATRALRVGQLVAYPPSPRDDLFTVDGDHLLYRARHGDNYLRLAFVLDVDLETLRKANGLWRLQTLPAGQLLRIPLEWTGKFNEHQVQAGEDLKQVAEKLKSTPWRIIRDNGLWDEELTPGMTLKIRPETPKPTFLTYRVASGDTLGRIAGRHGTSVRAIQSANGMGNNTMIRIGQRLRVPASEAPPR
;
A
#
# COMPACT_ATOMS: atom_id res chain seq x y z
N VAL A 1 19.15 5.94 14.82
CA VAL A 1 18.11 6.47 13.94
C VAL A 1 18.46 7.89 13.54
N ASP A 2 18.82 8.76 14.47
CA ASP A 2 19.09 10.18 14.24
C ASP A 2 20.27 10.42 13.30
N THR A 3 21.34 9.67 13.43
CA THR A 3 22.51 9.74 12.53
C THR A 3 22.21 9.41 11.08
N ASN A 4 21.29 8.48 10.82
CA ASN A 4 20.86 8.13 9.45
C ASN A 4 19.98 9.24 8.84
N ILE A 5 19.12 9.85 9.63
CA ILE A 5 18.26 10.96 9.19
C ILE A 5 19.14 12.19 8.91
N GLU A 6 20.05 12.55 9.80
CA GLU A 6 20.98 13.67 9.60
C GLU A 6 21.87 13.46 8.38
N GLY A 7 22.41 12.26 8.20
CA GLY A 7 23.18 11.87 7.01
C GLY A 7 22.38 12.01 5.73
N GLY A 8 21.12 11.54 5.74
CA GLY A 8 20.19 11.66 4.62
C GLY A 8 19.86 13.12 4.26
N ILE A 9 19.58 13.96 5.26
CA ILE A 9 19.32 15.39 5.08
C ILE A 9 20.54 16.10 4.51
N LYS A 10 21.72 15.83 5.06
CA LYS A 10 22.98 16.41 4.59
C LYS A 10 23.25 16.02 3.13
N TYR A 11 23.09 14.76 2.79
CA TYR A 11 23.28 14.29 1.40
C TYR A 11 22.25 14.91 0.45
N LEU A 12 20.98 14.97 0.82
CA LEU A 12 19.95 15.64 0.01
C LEU A 12 20.29 17.12 -0.21
N SER A 13 20.69 17.84 0.84
CA SER A 13 21.08 19.23 0.75
C SER A 13 22.27 19.45 -0.21
N GLN A 14 23.24 18.55 -0.21
CA GLN A 14 24.36 18.56 -1.15
C GLN A 14 23.88 18.37 -2.60
N GLN A 15 22.94 17.44 -2.83
CA GLN A 15 22.42 17.21 -4.19
C GLN A 15 21.59 18.41 -4.67
N VAL A 16 20.77 19.01 -3.84
CA VAL A 16 20.01 20.23 -4.19
C VAL A 16 20.96 21.38 -4.56
N LYS A 17 22.01 21.60 -3.77
CA LYS A 17 23.04 22.60 -4.09
C LYS A 17 23.77 22.31 -5.39
N ARG A 18 24.13 21.04 -5.63
CA ARG A 18 24.84 20.61 -6.85
C ARG A 18 24.04 20.84 -8.13
N PHE A 19 22.76 20.57 -8.10
CA PHE A 19 21.89 20.71 -9.27
C PHE A 19 21.23 22.09 -9.40
N GLY A 20 21.26 22.91 -8.34
CA GLY A 20 20.63 24.23 -8.30
C GLY A 20 19.11 24.21 -8.38
N ARG A 21 18.49 23.02 -8.30
CA ARG A 21 17.04 22.79 -8.36
C ARG A 21 16.66 21.64 -7.42
N GLU A 22 15.56 21.82 -6.72
CA GLU A 22 15.12 20.85 -5.72
C GLU A 22 14.65 19.53 -6.35
N ASP A 23 13.86 19.58 -7.43
CA ASP A 23 13.38 18.40 -8.14
C ASP A 23 14.54 17.53 -8.68
N TYR A 24 15.57 18.13 -9.21
CA TYR A 24 16.77 17.42 -9.64
C TYR A 24 17.61 16.92 -8.45
N GLY A 25 17.64 17.66 -7.35
CA GLY A 25 18.28 17.23 -6.11
C GLY A 25 17.58 16.00 -5.51
N LEU A 26 16.25 15.98 -5.46
CA LEU A 26 15.45 14.84 -5.05
C LEU A 26 15.65 13.62 -5.97
N ALA A 27 15.67 13.85 -7.28
CA ALA A 27 15.95 12.81 -8.25
C ALA A 27 17.34 12.19 -8.04
N ALA A 28 18.35 13.02 -7.81
CA ALA A 28 19.72 12.59 -7.55
C ALA A 28 19.87 11.85 -6.21
N TYR A 29 19.11 12.25 -5.22
CA TYR A 29 19.02 11.53 -3.94
C TYR A 29 18.48 10.10 -4.12
N ASN A 30 17.42 9.95 -4.91
CA ASN A 30 16.77 8.65 -5.15
C ASN A 30 17.59 7.72 -6.07
N THR A 31 18.10 8.22 -7.21
CA THR A 31 18.71 7.37 -8.26
C THR A 31 20.22 7.49 -8.35
N GLY A 32 20.83 8.36 -7.59
CA GLY A 32 22.24 8.73 -7.68
C GLY A 32 22.49 9.85 -8.69
N PRO A 33 23.44 10.77 -8.38
CA PRO A 33 23.66 11.99 -9.15
C PRO A 33 24.20 11.77 -10.57
N SER A 34 24.83 10.65 -10.84
CA SER A 34 25.34 10.29 -12.18
C SER A 34 24.23 9.94 -13.19
N ARG A 35 23.07 9.55 -12.69
CA ARG A 35 21.89 9.17 -13.51
C ARG A 35 20.97 10.34 -13.85
N VAL A 36 21.13 11.46 -13.15
CA VAL A 36 20.32 12.66 -13.34
C VAL A 36 21.05 13.64 -14.25
N THR A 37 20.49 13.86 -15.43
CA THR A 37 21.01 14.84 -16.38
C THR A 37 19.88 15.69 -16.95
N ARG A 38 20.15 16.96 -17.26
CA ARG A 38 19.15 17.85 -17.88
C ARG A 38 18.71 17.44 -19.27
N ARG A 39 19.44 16.50 -19.91
CA ARG A 39 19.23 16.08 -21.31
C ARG A 39 18.53 14.71 -21.45
N ARG A 40 18.37 13.96 -20.35
CA ARG A 40 17.73 12.65 -20.37
C ARG A 40 16.44 12.67 -19.54
N PRO A 41 15.36 12.05 -20.02
CA PRO A 41 14.16 11.90 -19.20
C PRO A 41 14.50 11.11 -17.94
N MET A 42 13.91 11.51 -16.81
CA MET A 42 14.00 10.77 -15.55
C MET A 42 13.23 9.45 -15.67
N TYR A 43 13.69 8.43 -14.97
CA TYR A 43 12.92 7.19 -14.83
C TYR A 43 11.60 7.47 -14.14
N LEU A 44 10.57 6.70 -14.51
CA LEU A 44 9.21 6.88 -13.94
C LEU A 44 9.20 6.78 -12.42
N GLU A 45 9.93 5.82 -11.86
CA GLU A 45 10.09 5.65 -10.41
C GLU A 45 10.68 6.92 -9.76
N THR A 46 11.67 7.51 -10.39
CA THR A 46 12.30 8.75 -9.91
C THR A 46 11.33 9.92 -9.97
N LEU A 47 10.55 10.03 -11.06
CA LEU A 47 9.52 11.06 -11.18
C LEU A 47 8.44 10.89 -10.11
N GLN A 48 7.98 9.67 -9.86
CA GLN A 48 7.02 9.37 -8.79
C GLN A 48 7.55 9.78 -7.42
N TYR A 49 8.82 9.45 -7.13
CA TYR A 49 9.46 9.86 -5.88
C TYR A 49 9.51 11.39 -5.74
N VAL A 50 9.95 12.10 -6.79
CA VAL A 50 10.03 13.57 -6.79
C VAL A 50 8.66 14.21 -6.57
N VAL A 51 7.63 13.72 -7.27
CA VAL A 51 6.25 14.21 -7.12
C VAL A 51 5.75 13.97 -5.70
N GLN A 52 5.89 12.76 -5.17
CA GLN A 52 5.43 12.43 -3.82
C GLN A 52 6.10 13.30 -2.75
N ILE A 53 7.40 13.47 -2.80
CA ILE A 53 8.13 14.31 -1.83
C ILE A 53 7.71 15.78 -1.96
N SER A 54 7.55 16.27 -3.19
CA SER A 54 7.09 17.64 -3.44
C SER A 54 5.68 17.88 -2.91
N ASP A 55 4.78 16.91 -3.08
CA ASP A 55 3.42 16.96 -2.58
C ASP A 55 3.38 16.93 -1.04
N TYR A 56 4.14 16.05 -0.41
CA TYR A 56 4.28 16.03 1.05
C TYR A 56 4.83 17.35 1.58
N ARG A 57 5.83 17.93 0.93
CA ARG A 57 6.36 19.25 1.30
C ARG A 57 5.32 20.35 1.18
N ASN A 58 4.52 20.35 0.12
CA ASN A 58 3.45 21.34 -0.07
C ASN A 58 2.38 21.19 1.00
N VAL A 59 1.98 19.95 1.32
CA VAL A 59 1.06 19.67 2.43
C VAL A 59 1.63 20.17 3.75
N LEU A 60 2.90 19.91 4.05
CA LEU A 60 3.56 20.38 5.26
C LEU A 60 3.67 21.92 5.33
N LYS A 61 3.87 22.60 4.20
CA LYS A 61 3.86 24.06 4.14
C LYS A 61 2.49 24.67 4.38
N LEU A 62 1.46 24.07 3.78
CA LEU A 62 0.08 24.58 3.88
C LEU A 62 -0.57 24.23 5.22
N TYR A 63 -0.28 23.05 5.74
CA TYR A 63 -0.95 22.48 6.91
C TYR A 63 0.01 22.16 8.07
N GLY A 64 1.22 22.71 8.07
CA GLY A 64 2.31 22.34 9.00
C GLY A 64 1.92 22.48 10.47
N THR A 65 1.09 23.46 10.83
CA THR A 65 0.58 23.61 12.20
C THR A 65 -0.37 22.47 12.55
N SER A 66 -1.31 22.14 11.66
CA SER A 66 -2.24 21.01 11.84
C SER A 66 -1.51 19.68 11.85
N VAL A 67 -0.54 19.48 10.95
CA VAL A 67 0.29 18.26 10.92
C VAL A 67 1.10 18.10 12.20
N ARG A 68 1.70 19.17 12.72
CA ARG A 68 2.42 19.14 14.00
C ARG A 68 1.48 18.83 15.15
N HIS A 69 0.31 19.45 15.18
CA HIS A 69 -0.69 19.20 16.20
C HIS A 69 -1.10 17.70 16.22
N HIS A 70 -1.38 17.14 15.05
CA HIS A 70 -1.71 15.71 14.95
C HIS A 70 -0.51 14.78 15.17
N ALA A 71 0.71 15.20 14.84
CA ALA A 71 1.92 14.40 15.10
C ALA A 71 2.25 14.32 16.60
N LEU A 72 1.90 15.33 17.38
CA LEU A 72 2.03 15.32 18.84
C LEU A 72 1.05 14.35 19.51
N ASP A 73 -0.01 13.93 18.80
CA ASP A 73 -0.99 12.97 19.27
C ASP A 73 -0.62 11.51 18.92
N ILE A 74 0.59 11.25 18.44
CA ILE A 74 1.07 9.89 18.14
C ILE A 74 2.19 9.52 19.08
N ARG A 75 2.06 8.36 19.74
CA ARG A 75 3.12 7.71 20.52
C ARG A 75 3.74 6.59 19.70
N LEU A 76 4.97 6.26 20.04
CA LEU A 76 5.72 5.18 19.42
C LEU A 76 6.09 4.15 20.49
N GLU A 77 5.83 2.88 20.24
CA GLU A 77 6.14 1.76 21.11
C GLU A 77 6.97 0.73 20.35
N PRO A 78 8.10 0.25 20.89
CA PRO A 78 8.86 -0.81 20.25
C PRO A 78 8.17 -2.16 20.41
N VAL A 79 8.17 -2.93 19.33
CA VAL A 79 7.76 -4.35 19.34
C VAL A 79 8.72 -5.13 20.22
N GLN A 80 8.19 -5.91 21.18
CA GLN A 80 8.93 -6.73 22.11
C GLN A 80 9.07 -8.17 21.59
N GLU A 81 9.89 -8.98 22.26
CA GLU A 81 9.95 -10.42 21.98
C GLU A 81 8.58 -11.07 22.21
N ARG A 82 8.19 -11.95 21.29
CA ARG A 82 6.89 -12.65 21.29
C ARG A 82 5.66 -11.77 21.10
N ASP A 83 5.85 -10.48 20.76
CA ASP A 83 4.70 -9.65 20.38
C ASP A 83 4.07 -10.12 19.08
N ASP A 84 2.75 -10.13 19.09
CA ASP A 84 1.89 -10.22 17.93
C ASP A 84 0.93 -9.02 17.87
N TRP A 85 0.03 -9.01 16.92
CA TRP A 85 -0.91 -7.92 16.75
C TRP A 85 -1.87 -7.79 17.93
N TRP A 86 -2.30 -8.91 18.52
CA TRP A 86 -3.25 -8.93 19.63
C TRP A 86 -2.58 -8.53 20.95
N SER A 87 -1.38 -9.00 21.22
CA SER A 87 -0.62 -8.61 22.42
C SER A 87 -0.32 -7.11 22.43
N ILE A 88 0.09 -6.54 21.27
CA ILE A 88 0.32 -5.09 21.12
C ILE A 88 -0.99 -4.33 21.27
N SER A 89 -2.07 -4.77 20.64
CA SER A 89 -3.41 -4.16 20.72
C SER A 89 -3.86 -4.07 22.21
N ARG A 90 -3.79 -5.15 22.93
CA ARG A 90 -4.14 -5.19 24.37
C ARG A 90 -3.23 -4.30 25.21
N ARG A 91 -1.89 -4.38 25.00
CA ARG A 91 -0.92 -3.56 25.76
C ARG A 91 -1.13 -2.08 25.55
N LEU A 92 -1.48 -1.65 24.35
CA LEU A 92 -1.69 -0.25 24.01
C LEU A 92 -3.14 0.23 24.23
N GLY A 93 -4.07 -0.68 24.54
CA GLY A 93 -5.48 -0.36 24.72
C GLY A 93 -6.16 0.16 23.47
N ILE A 94 -5.73 -0.28 22.27
CA ILE A 94 -6.32 0.11 20.98
C ILE A 94 -6.75 -1.13 20.20
N SER A 95 -7.80 -1.03 19.40
CA SER A 95 -8.21 -2.15 18.55
C SER A 95 -7.18 -2.43 17.44
N ILE A 96 -7.14 -3.66 16.93
CA ILE A 96 -6.31 -4.05 15.78
C ILE A 96 -6.60 -3.16 14.56
N LEU A 97 -7.86 -2.75 14.37
CA LEU A 97 -8.26 -1.84 13.31
C LEU A 97 -7.61 -0.47 13.44
N GLN A 98 -7.56 0.08 14.66
CA GLN A 98 -6.85 1.34 14.92
C GLN A 98 -5.34 1.17 14.79
N LEU A 99 -4.80 0.07 15.30
CA LEU A 99 -3.38 -0.25 15.15
C LEU A 99 -2.99 -0.29 13.67
N ARG A 100 -3.79 -0.96 12.84
CA ARG A 100 -3.61 -1.00 11.39
C ARG A 100 -3.70 0.38 10.75
N LEU A 101 -4.67 1.19 11.15
CA LEU A 101 -4.89 2.53 10.61
C LEU A 101 -3.69 3.46 10.85
N HIS A 102 -3.02 3.34 12.00
CA HIS A 102 -1.83 4.12 12.32
C HIS A 102 -0.54 3.53 11.73
N ASN A 103 -0.55 2.25 11.35
CA ASN A 103 0.63 1.53 10.87
C ASN A 103 0.38 0.87 9.50
N PRO A 104 0.12 1.64 8.44
CA PRO A 104 -0.29 1.11 7.14
C PRO A 104 0.75 0.19 6.48
N PHE A 105 2.03 0.35 6.80
CA PHE A 105 3.11 -0.43 6.22
C PHE A 105 3.53 -1.66 7.06
N LEU A 106 3.21 -1.69 8.35
CA LEU A 106 3.59 -2.79 9.23
C LEU A 106 2.82 -4.08 8.94
N ALA A 107 1.58 -3.96 8.57
CA ALA A 107 0.69 -5.09 8.41
C ALA A 107 0.86 -5.88 7.11
N THR A 108 1.72 -5.45 6.22
CA THR A 108 2.10 -6.22 5.03
C THR A 108 3.23 -7.20 5.30
N ARG A 109 3.84 -7.14 6.48
CA ARG A 109 4.96 -7.98 6.91
C ARG A 109 4.75 -8.42 8.36
N ALA A 110 5.45 -9.49 8.74
CA ALA A 110 5.54 -9.89 10.14
C ALA A 110 6.22 -8.79 10.97
N LEU A 111 5.78 -8.64 12.22
CA LEU A 111 6.39 -7.73 13.19
C LEU A 111 7.84 -8.16 13.48
N ARG A 112 8.70 -7.18 13.73
CA ARG A 112 10.11 -7.41 14.10
C ARG A 112 10.40 -6.75 15.43
N VAL A 113 11.10 -7.45 16.30
CA VAL A 113 11.55 -6.90 17.59
C VAL A 113 12.31 -5.59 17.38
N GLY A 114 11.99 -4.58 18.18
CA GLY A 114 12.53 -3.22 18.09
C GLY A 114 11.90 -2.34 17.00
N GLN A 115 11.00 -2.88 16.17
CA GLN A 115 10.24 -2.08 15.20
C GLN A 115 9.27 -1.16 15.94
N LEU A 116 9.23 0.12 15.57
CA LEU A 116 8.33 1.07 16.22
C LEU A 116 6.91 0.93 15.66
N VAL A 117 5.96 0.88 16.57
CA VAL A 117 4.52 0.88 16.31
C VAL A 117 3.94 2.21 16.76
N ALA A 118 3.24 2.89 15.85
CA ALA A 118 2.57 4.16 16.14
C ALA A 118 1.16 3.92 16.68
N TYR A 119 0.76 4.68 17.69
CA TYR A 119 -0.58 4.62 18.24
C TYR A 119 -1.03 5.97 18.80
N PRO A 120 -2.34 6.25 18.87
CA PRO A 120 -2.85 7.48 19.45
C PRO A 120 -2.77 7.43 20.98
N PRO A 121 -2.49 8.56 21.66
CA PRO A 121 -2.46 8.62 23.13
C PRO A 121 -3.84 8.40 23.77
N SER A 122 -4.90 8.65 23.02
CA SER A 122 -6.28 8.43 23.43
C SER A 122 -6.99 7.59 22.36
N PRO A 123 -7.27 6.32 22.63
CA PRO A 123 -8.05 5.47 21.74
C PRO A 123 -9.45 6.08 21.48
N ARG A 124 -9.95 5.86 20.29
CA ARG A 124 -11.30 6.28 19.90
C ARG A 124 -12.14 5.05 19.58
N ASP A 125 -12.96 4.63 20.51
CA ASP A 125 -13.78 3.42 20.37
C ASP A 125 -14.86 3.55 19.27
N ASP A 126 -15.17 4.80 18.86
CA ASP A 126 -16.17 5.11 17.84
C ASP A 126 -15.64 5.11 16.39
N LEU A 127 -14.36 4.82 16.17
CA LEU A 127 -13.77 4.87 14.82
C LEU A 127 -14.22 3.72 13.92
N PHE A 128 -14.37 2.54 14.49
CA PHE A 128 -14.79 1.35 13.79
C PHE A 128 -15.91 0.63 14.52
N THR A 129 -16.89 0.16 13.76
CA THR A 129 -17.91 -0.78 14.24
C THR A 129 -17.97 -1.94 13.26
N VAL A 130 -17.92 -3.16 13.76
CA VAL A 130 -18.13 -4.37 12.95
C VAL A 130 -19.63 -4.55 12.74
N ASP A 131 -20.08 -4.61 11.50
CA ASP A 131 -21.49 -4.76 11.11
C ASP A 131 -21.62 -5.86 10.05
N GLY A 132 -21.71 -7.10 10.50
CA GLY A 132 -21.78 -8.27 9.65
C GLY A 132 -20.55 -8.39 8.73
N ASP A 133 -20.78 -8.28 7.42
CA ASP A 133 -19.77 -8.35 6.36
C ASP A 133 -19.11 -7.00 6.03
N HIS A 134 -19.35 -5.99 6.86
CA HIS A 134 -18.81 -4.65 6.69
C HIS A 134 -18.14 -4.15 7.95
N LEU A 135 -17.19 -3.22 7.78
CA LEU A 135 -16.80 -2.30 8.84
C LEU A 135 -17.46 -0.95 8.59
N LEU A 136 -18.07 -0.38 9.60
CA LEU A 136 -18.44 1.02 9.58
C LEU A 136 -17.25 1.82 10.12
N TYR A 137 -16.75 2.72 9.30
CA TYR A 137 -15.61 3.57 9.64
C TYR A 137 -16.01 5.03 9.68
N ARG A 138 -15.70 5.71 10.77
CA ARG A 138 -15.88 7.16 10.90
C ARG A 138 -14.65 7.90 10.41
N ALA A 139 -14.75 8.55 9.26
CA ALA A 139 -13.65 9.26 8.62
C ALA A 139 -13.04 10.33 9.54
N ARG A 140 -11.73 10.42 9.56
CA ARG A 140 -10.97 11.45 10.27
C ARG A 140 -10.59 12.56 9.33
N HIS A 141 -10.21 13.72 9.88
CA HIS A 141 -9.62 14.79 9.11
C HIS A 141 -8.35 14.30 8.35
N GLY A 142 -8.28 14.56 7.05
CA GLY A 142 -7.15 14.16 6.20
C GLY A 142 -7.24 12.74 5.62
N ASP A 143 -8.26 11.96 5.95
CA ASP A 143 -8.49 10.68 5.30
C ASP A 143 -8.89 10.86 3.84
N ASN A 144 -8.51 9.90 3.04
CA ASN A 144 -8.93 9.80 1.64
C ASN A 144 -9.15 8.32 1.24
N TYR A 145 -9.91 8.12 0.17
CA TYR A 145 -10.31 6.78 -0.27
C TYR A 145 -9.14 5.89 -0.66
N LEU A 146 -8.10 6.45 -1.30
CA LEU A 146 -6.91 5.68 -1.70
C LEU A 146 -6.17 5.12 -0.48
N ARG A 147 -5.99 5.97 0.54
CA ARG A 147 -5.36 5.56 1.79
C ARG A 147 -6.19 4.48 2.49
N LEU A 148 -7.50 4.68 2.60
CA LEU A 148 -8.38 3.71 3.25
C LEU A 148 -8.43 2.38 2.49
N ALA A 149 -8.54 2.41 1.17
CA ALA A 149 -8.50 1.22 0.33
C ALA A 149 -7.20 0.43 0.56
N PHE A 150 -6.06 1.12 0.59
CA PHE A 150 -4.75 0.50 0.85
C PHE A 150 -4.64 -0.05 2.28
N VAL A 151 -4.96 0.77 3.28
CA VAL A 151 -4.83 0.40 4.69
C VAL A 151 -5.73 -0.78 5.05
N LEU A 152 -6.97 -0.77 4.57
CA LEU A 152 -7.96 -1.79 4.88
C LEU A 152 -7.97 -2.96 3.90
N ASP A 153 -7.06 -2.95 2.90
CA ASP A 153 -6.92 -3.97 1.85
C ASP A 153 -8.26 -4.24 1.12
N VAL A 154 -8.92 -3.16 0.73
CA VAL A 154 -10.18 -3.19 -0.02
C VAL A 154 -9.93 -2.61 -1.41
N ASP A 155 -10.51 -3.22 -2.43
CA ASP A 155 -10.47 -2.66 -3.77
C ASP A 155 -11.13 -1.29 -3.80
N LEU A 156 -10.48 -0.30 -4.44
CA LEU A 156 -10.92 1.08 -4.45
C LEU A 156 -12.31 1.24 -5.10
N GLU A 157 -12.56 0.49 -6.17
CA GLU A 157 -13.84 0.53 -6.87
C GLU A 157 -14.96 -0.08 -6.03
N THR A 158 -14.66 -1.16 -5.32
CA THR A 158 -15.56 -1.80 -4.36
C THR A 158 -15.90 -0.85 -3.21
N LEU A 159 -14.88 -0.20 -2.63
CA LEU A 159 -15.08 0.81 -1.59
C LEU A 159 -15.92 1.98 -2.08
N ARG A 160 -15.65 2.45 -3.29
CA ARG A 160 -16.39 3.54 -3.92
C ARG A 160 -17.87 3.19 -4.14
N LYS A 161 -18.15 2.03 -4.70
CA LYS A 161 -19.52 1.54 -4.93
C LYS A 161 -20.32 1.37 -3.65
N ALA A 162 -19.71 0.78 -2.63
CA ALA A 162 -20.36 0.58 -1.33
C ALA A 162 -20.80 1.90 -0.66
N ASN A 163 -20.18 3.02 -1.04
CA ASN A 163 -20.44 4.34 -0.47
C ASN A 163 -21.11 5.31 -1.45
N GLY A 164 -21.56 4.88 -2.62
CA GLY A 164 -22.25 5.72 -3.59
C GLY A 164 -21.41 6.86 -4.18
N LEU A 165 -20.09 6.67 -4.27
CA LEU A 165 -19.16 7.74 -4.60
C LEU A 165 -18.81 7.71 -6.09
N TRP A 166 -19.16 8.77 -6.78
CA TRP A 166 -18.92 8.91 -8.22
C TRP A 166 -17.57 9.55 -8.57
N ARG A 167 -16.94 10.24 -7.61
CA ARG A 167 -15.65 10.92 -7.78
C ARG A 167 -14.77 10.68 -6.54
N LEU A 168 -13.44 10.73 -6.73
CA LEU A 168 -12.49 10.76 -5.62
C LEU A 168 -12.62 12.13 -4.93
N GLN A 169 -13.49 12.20 -3.94
CA GLN A 169 -13.71 13.41 -3.14
C GLN A 169 -12.89 13.34 -1.85
N THR A 170 -12.58 14.51 -1.30
CA THR A 170 -12.14 14.61 0.10
C THR A 170 -13.21 14.04 1.01
N LEU A 171 -12.79 13.25 1.98
CA LEU A 171 -13.67 12.71 3.00
C LEU A 171 -13.87 13.76 4.09
N PRO A 172 -15.09 14.25 4.30
CA PRO A 172 -15.38 15.08 5.47
C PRO A 172 -15.12 14.30 6.76
N ALA A 173 -14.51 14.94 7.75
CA ALA A 173 -14.36 14.33 9.06
C ALA A 173 -15.73 14.01 9.67
N GLY A 174 -15.86 12.84 10.28
CA GLY A 174 -17.11 12.34 10.86
C GLY A 174 -18.01 11.58 9.88
N GLN A 175 -17.74 11.63 8.57
CA GLN A 175 -18.51 10.85 7.59
C GLN A 175 -18.38 9.36 7.89
N LEU A 176 -19.52 8.67 7.93
CA LEU A 176 -19.57 7.22 8.10
C LEU A 176 -19.39 6.54 6.74
N LEU A 177 -18.46 5.60 6.68
CA LEU A 177 -18.14 4.83 5.47
C LEU A 177 -18.38 3.34 5.73
N ARG A 178 -19.01 2.67 4.77
CA ARG A 178 -19.07 1.21 4.73
C ARG A 178 -17.83 0.68 4.04
N ILE A 179 -17.10 -0.17 4.74
CA ILE A 179 -15.89 -0.86 4.24
C ILE A 179 -16.26 -2.33 4.04
N PRO A 180 -16.47 -2.80 2.80
CA PRO A 180 -16.80 -4.20 2.55
C PRO A 180 -15.65 -5.11 2.98
N LEU A 181 -15.98 -6.17 3.72
CA LEU A 181 -15.02 -7.20 4.11
C LEU A 181 -15.05 -8.39 3.15
N GLU A 182 -16.14 -8.53 2.39
CA GLU A 182 -16.29 -9.60 1.45
C GLU A 182 -15.19 -9.60 0.37
N TRP A 183 -14.74 -10.78 0.06
CA TRP A 183 -13.89 -11.05 -1.09
C TRP A 183 -14.62 -12.02 -2.02
N THR A 184 -14.74 -11.66 -3.28
CA THR A 184 -15.52 -12.42 -4.28
C THR A 184 -14.76 -13.63 -4.85
N GLY A 185 -13.50 -13.82 -4.49
CA GLY A 185 -12.70 -14.97 -4.94
C GLY A 185 -12.94 -16.21 -4.08
N LYS A 186 -12.33 -17.33 -4.49
CA LYS A 186 -12.39 -18.58 -3.76
C LYS A 186 -11.26 -18.65 -2.72
N PHE A 187 -11.61 -18.75 -1.46
CA PHE A 187 -10.65 -18.99 -0.38
C PHE A 187 -10.11 -20.42 -0.41
N ASN A 188 -8.85 -20.57 -0.05
CA ASN A 188 -8.30 -21.82 0.44
C ASN A 188 -8.57 -21.91 1.94
N GLU A 189 -8.65 -23.12 2.47
CA GLU A 189 -8.78 -23.36 3.90
C GLU A 189 -7.46 -23.84 4.49
N HIS A 190 -7.18 -23.40 5.72
CA HIS A 190 -6.05 -23.88 6.49
C HIS A 190 -6.48 -24.12 7.93
N GLN A 191 -6.19 -25.31 8.45
CA GLN A 191 -6.40 -25.61 9.85
C GLN A 191 -5.13 -25.31 10.64
N VAL A 192 -5.24 -24.43 11.61
CA VAL A 192 -4.12 -24.00 12.48
C VAL A 192 -3.59 -25.21 13.25
N GLN A 193 -2.30 -25.47 13.14
CA GLN A 193 -1.64 -26.55 13.84
C GLN A 193 -1.14 -26.08 15.22
N ALA A 194 -0.90 -27.03 16.12
CA ALA A 194 -0.33 -26.73 17.43
C ALA A 194 1.03 -26.03 17.28
N GLY A 195 1.17 -24.85 17.90
CA GLY A 195 2.39 -24.05 17.87
C GLY A 195 2.56 -23.15 16.64
N GLU A 196 1.60 -23.18 15.69
CA GLU A 196 1.61 -22.18 14.61
C GLU A 196 1.17 -20.82 15.13
N ASP A 197 1.97 -19.79 14.85
CA ASP A 197 1.63 -18.39 15.07
C ASP A 197 1.19 -17.71 13.75
N LEU A 198 0.65 -16.49 13.86
CA LEU A 198 0.17 -15.72 12.72
C LEU A 198 1.27 -15.45 11.68
N LYS A 199 2.53 -15.26 12.12
CA LYS A 199 3.67 -15.04 11.25
C LYS A 199 3.97 -16.29 10.43
N GLN A 200 4.06 -17.44 11.08
CA GLN A 200 4.33 -18.73 10.44
C GLN A 200 3.23 -19.09 9.44
N VAL A 201 1.95 -18.90 9.81
CA VAL A 201 0.81 -19.12 8.92
C VAL A 201 0.88 -18.19 7.70
N ALA A 202 1.16 -16.90 7.91
CA ALA A 202 1.26 -15.93 6.83
C ALA A 202 2.41 -16.25 5.86
N GLU A 203 3.57 -16.62 6.36
CA GLU A 203 4.75 -16.99 5.56
C GLU A 203 4.51 -18.29 4.78
N LYS A 204 4.01 -19.33 5.45
CA LYS A 204 3.71 -20.65 4.87
C LYS A 204 2.70 -20.56 3.73
N LEU A 205 1.66 -19.74 3.90
CA LEU A 205 0.55 -19.64 2.95
C LEU A 205 0.69 -18.43 2.00
N LYS A 206 1.84 -17.78 2.01
CA LYS A 206 2.16 -16.61 1.18
C LYS A 206 1.09 -15.51 1.24
N SER A 207 0.56 -15.32 2.45
CA SER A 207 -0.42 -14.29 2.78
C SER A 207 0.23 -13.18 3.62
N THR A 208 -0.57 -12.25 4.09
CA THR A 208 -0.12 -11.24 5.04
C THR A 208 -0.87 -11.39 6.36
N PRO A 209 -0.26 -11.06 7.51
CA PRO A 209 -0.94 -11.09 8.79
C PRO A 209 -2.27 -10.33 8.77
N TRP A 210 -2.29 -9.16 8.14
CA TRP A 210 -3.51 -8.37 8.02
C TRP A 210 -4.63 -9.07 7.26
N ARG A 211 -4.33 -9.72 6.13
CA ARG A 211 -5.34 -10.46 5.36
C ARG A 211 -5.93 -11.60 6.14
N ILE A 212 -5.09 -12.33 6.89
CA ILE A 212 -5.56 -13.43 7.72
C ILE A 212 -6.50 -12.90 8.80
N ILE A 213 -6.11 -11.85 9.52
CA ILE A 213 -6.95 -11.23 10.55
C ILE A 213 -8.28 -10.76 9.93
N ARG A 214 -8.20 -9.98 8.85
CA ARG A 214 -9.35 -9.34 8.21
C ARG A 214 -10.36 -10.35 7.63
N ASP A 215 -9.88 -11.32 6.89
CA ASP A 215 -10.75 -12.26 6.15
C ASP A 215 -11.38 -13.31 7.06
N ASN A 216 -10.88 -13.43 8.28
CA ASN A 216 -11.40 -14.33 9.31
C ASN A 216 -12.06 -13.60 10.48
N GLY A 217 -12.14 -12.27 10.45
CA GLY A 217 -12.77 -11.48 11.50
C GLY A 217 -12.06 -11.56 12.86
N LEU A 218 -10.76 -11.84 12.87
CA LEU A 218 -9.96 -12.06 14.09
C LEU A 218 -9.58 -10.72 14.77
N TRP A 219 -10.58 -9.89 15.02
CA TRP A 219 -10.34 -8.56 15.58
C TRP A 219 -9.85 -8.61 17.03
N ASP A 220 -10.40 -9.55 17.81
CA ASP A 220 -10.15 -9.72 19.25
C ASP A 220 -9.73 -11.16 19.61
N GLU A 221 -9.66 -12.06 18.63
CA GLU A 221 -9.34 -13.47 18.83
C GLU A 221 -7.99 -13.83 18.22
N GLU A 222 -7.13 -14.46 19.04
CA GLU A 222 -5.87 -15.02 18.58
C GLU A 222 -6.06 -16.36 17.86
N LEU A 223 -5.04 -16.79 17.12
CA LEU A 223 -5.04 -18.11 16.51
C LEU A 223 -5.00 -19.20 17.59
N THR A 224 -5.89 -20.15 17.48
CA THR A 224 -5.91 -21.35 18.33
C THR A 224 -5.80 -22.60 17.50
N PRO A 225 -5.11 -23.65 18.00
CA PRO A 225 -5.02 -24.93 17.31
C PRO A 225 -6.39 -25.50 16.97
N GLY A 226 -6.54 -25.99 15.73
CA GLY A 226 -7.81 -26.50 15.23
C GLY A 226 -8.72 -25.45 14.55
N MET A 227 -8.44 -24.15 14.71
CA MET A 227 -9.16 -23.10 14.02
C MET A 227 -9.00 -23.24 12.51
N THR A 228 -10.10 -23.12 11.76
CA THR A 228 -10.08 -23.15 10.30
C THR A 228 -10.06 -21.72 9.77
N LEU A 229 -9.01 -21.39 9.02
CA LEU A 229 -8.79 -20.07 8.44
C LEU A 229 -9.13 -20.05 6.95
N LYS A 230 -9.81 -18.99 6.53
CA LYS A 230 -9.98 -18.60 5.13
C LYS A 230 -8.75 -17.87 4.66
N ILE A 231 -8.08 -18.38 3.64
CA ILE A 231 -6.83 -17.80 3.12
C ILE A 231 -7.03 -17.45 1.66
N ARG A 232 -6.81 -16.20 1.30
CA ARG A 232 -6.79 -15.81 -0.11
C ARG A 232 -5.60 -16.49 -0.78
N PRO A 233 -5.80 -17.13 -1.95
CA PRO A 233 -4.68 -17.65 -2.71
C PRO A 233 -3.71 -16.53 -3.08
N GLU A 234 -2.42 -16.86 -3.17
CA GLU A 234 -1.43 -15.92 -3.67
C GLU A 234 -1.88 -15.41 -5.05
N THR A 235 -2.03 -14.10 -5.17
CA THR A 235 -2.21 -13.51 -6.50
C THR A 235 -0.85 -13.57 -7.20
N PRO A 236 -0.68 -14.34 -8.27
CA PRO A 236 0.58 -14.41 -8.97
C PRO A 236 1.02 -12.99 -9.33
N LYS A 237 2.25 -12.62 -8.96
CA LYS A 237 2.80 -11.34 -9.40
C LYS A 237 2.83 -11.39 -10.93
N PRO A 238 2.19 -10.43 -11.62
CA PRO A 238 2.21 -10.44 -13.08
C PRO A 238 3.68 -10.41 -13.53
N THR A 239 4.09 -11.48 -14.19
CA THR A 239 5.38 -11.52 -14.89
C THR A 239 5.25 -10.66 -16.12
N PHE A 240 6.25 -9.80 -16.34
CA PHE A 240 6.28 -8.91 -17.50
C PHE A 240 7.41 -9.31 -18.42
N LEU A 241 7.09 -9.44 -19.70
CA LEU A 241 8.13 -9.45 -20.75
C LEU A 241 8.31 -8.02 -21.29
N THR A 242 9.51 -7.72 -21.72
CA THR A 242 9.80 -6.46 -22.44
C THR A 242 9.62 -6.70 -23.92
N TYR A 243 8.56 -6.10 -24.49
CA TYR A 243 8.28 -6.18 -25.92
C TYR A 243 8.74 -4.92 -26.64
N ARG A 244 9.43 -5.06 -27.77
CA ARG A 244 9.79 -3.95 -28.63
C ARG A 244 8.79 -3.84 -29.79
N VAL A 245 8.07 -2.74 -29.88
CA VAL A 245 7.06 -2.50 -30.90
C VAL A 245 7.66 -2.55 -32.29
N ALA A 246 7.12 -3.39 -33.14
CA ALA A 246 7.51 -3.54 -34.54
C ALA A 246 6.56 -2.76 -35.48
N SER A 247 6.93 -2.63 -36.75
CA SER A 247 6.06 -2.04 -37.76
C SER A 247 4.78 -2.84 -37.90
N GLY A 248 3.62 -2.14 -37.94
CA GLY A 248 2.31 -2.76 -38.02
C GLY A 248 1.72 -3.28 -36.71
N ASP A 249 2.45 -3.13 -35.58
CA ASP A 249 1.90 -3.49 -34.27
C ASP A 249 0.82 -2.51 -33.80
N THR A 250 -0.16 -3.06 -33.12
CA THR A 250 -1.14 -2.32 -32.32
C THR A 250 -1.22 -2.96 -30.94
N LEU A 251 -1.65 -2.22 -29.92
CA LEU A 251 -1.83 -2.79 -28.57
C LEU A 251 -2.75 -4.02 -28.58
N GLY A 252 -3.78 -4.03 -29.45
CA GLY A 252 -4.68 -5.18 -29.59
C GLY A 252 -3.97 -6.42 -30.14
N ARG A 253 -3.12 -6.29 -31.17
CA ARG A 253 -2.35 -7.38 -31.74
C ARG A 253 -1.29 -7.91 -30.74
N ILE A 254 -0.62 -6.99 -30.04
CA ILE A 254 0.35 -7.37 -29.00
C ILE A 254 -0.38 -8.11 -27.87
N ALA A 255 -1.52 -7.60 -27.41
CA ALA A 255 -2.33 -8.23 -26.36
C ALA A 255 -2.79 -9.65 -26.76
N GLY A 256 -3.32 -9.81 -27.97
CA GLY A 256 -3.75 -11.12 -28.49
C GLY A 256 -2.59 -12.11 -28.61
N ARG A 257 -1.42 -11.66 -29.11
CA ARG A 257 -0.22 -12.50 -29.25
C ARG A 257 0.34 -12.99 -27.90
N HIS A 258 0.16 -12.21 -26.84
CA HIS A 258 0.70 -12.52 -25.51
C HIS A 258 -0.36 -12.96 -24.52
N GLY A 259 -1.59 -13.26 -24.96
CA GLY A 259 -2.66 -13.77 -24.10
C GLY A 259 -3.06 -12.78 -22.98
N THR A 260 -2.94 -11.48 -23.25
CA THR A 260 -3.25 -10.41 -22.27
C THR A 260 -4.29 -9.45 -22.85
N SER A 261 -4.63 -8.39 -22.14
CA SER A 261 -5.56 -7.36 -22.61
C SER A 261 -4.85 -6.03 -22.90
N VAL A 262 -5.45 -5.23 -23.81
CA VAL A 262 -4.98 -3.86 -24.08
C VAL A 262 -4.88 -3.05 -22.78
N ARG A 263 -5.90 -3.17 -21.92
CA ARG A 263 -5.96 -2.47 -20.64
C ARG A 263 -4.82 -2.90 -19.70
N ALA A 264 -4.47 -4.18 -19.68
CA ALA A 264 -3.35 -4.67 -18.89
C ALA A 264 -2.01 -4.12 -19.38
N ILE A 265 -1.80 -4.05 -20.71
CA ILE A 265 -0.60 -3.43 -21.31
C ILE A 265 -0.58 -1.94 -20.98
N GLN A 266 -1.69 -1.24 -21.13
CA GLN A 266 -1.78 0.19 -20.79
C GLN A 266 -1.44 0.46 -19.33
N SER A 267 -2.02 -0.30 -18.40
CA SER A 267 -1.72 -0.19 -16.96
C SER A 267 -0.25 -0.46 -16.65
N ALA A 268 0.33 -1.52 -17.24
CA ALA A 268 1.73 -1.89 -17.04
C ALA A 268 2.73 -0.83 -17.51
N ASN A 269 2.29 0.07 -18.42
CA ASN A 269 3.12 1.11 -19.03
C ASN A 269 2.69 2.53 -18.67
N GLY A 270 1.74 2.71 -17.76
CA GLY A 270 1.26 4.04 -17.34
C GLY A 270 0.60 4.84 -18.47
N MET A 271 -0.03 4.15 -19.44
CA MET A 271 -0.57 4.80 -20.66
C MET A 271 -2.00 5.36 -20.46
N GLY A 272 -2.64 5.14 -19.33
CA GLY A 272 -4.05 5.50 -19.13
C GLY A 272 -4.92 4.83 -20.20
N ASN A 273 -5.75 5.62 -20.90
CA ASN A 273 -6.57 5.15 -22.02
C ASN A 273 -5.90 5.33 -23.41
N ASN A 274 -4.65 5.78 -23.44
CA ASN A 274 -3.92 6.00 -24.69
C ASN A 274 -3.57 4.66 -25.33
N THR A 275 -3.87 4.51 -26.62
CA THR A 275 -3.53 3.32 -27.43
C THR A 275 -2.38 3.55 -28.39
N MET A 276 -1.85 4.79 -28.45
CA MET A 276 -0.80 5.16 -29.39
C MET A 276 0.54 4.58 -28.96
N ILE A 277 1.17 3.83 -29.85
CA ILE A 277 2.50 3.24 -29.66
C ILE A 277 3.38 3.59 -30.86
N ARG A 278 4.69 3.61 -30.67
CA ARG A 278 5.67 3.96 -31.70
C ARG A 278 6.59 2.78 -31.99
N ILE A 279 6.96 2.61 -33.26
CA ILE A 279 7.96 1.60 -33.65
C ILE A 279 9.23 1.78 -32.81
N GLY A 280 9.76 0.68 -32.29
CA GLY A 280 10.93 0.66 -31.42
C GLY A 280 10.64 0.97 -29.93
N GLN A 281 9.43 1.39 -29.58
CA GLN A 281 9.03 1.58 -28.19
C GLN A 281 9.10 0.27 -27.42
N ARG A 282 9.62 0.32 -26.19
CA ARG A 282 9.61 -0.84 -25.27
C ARG A 282 8.38 -0.79 -24.41
N LEU A 283 7.61 -1.87 -24.43
CA LEU A 283 6.41 -2.06 -23.61
C LEU A 283 6.64 -3.21 -22.62
N ARG A 284 6.21 -3.00 -21.39
CA ARG A 284 6.02 -4.07 -20.43
C ARG A 284 4.70 -4.76 -20.76
N VAL A 285 4.76 -6.00 -21.18
CA VAL A 285 3.59 -6.79 -21.54
C VAL A 285 3.41 -7.85 -20.47
N PRO A 286 2.26 -7.90 -19.77
CA PRO A 286 1.98 -8.97 -18.82
C PRO A 286 2.05 -10.30 -19.55
N ALA A 287 2.85 -11.24 -19.06
CA ALA A 287 2.87 -12.60 -19.57
C ALA A 287 1.64 -13.34 -19.06
N SER A 288 0.94 -14.04 -19.96
CA SER A 288 -0.11 -14.98 -19.57
C SER A 288 0.55 -16.20 -18.91
N GLU A 289 -0.02 -16.71 -17.83
CA GLU A 289 0.37 -18.02 -17.26
C GLU A 289 -0.14 -19.21 -18.10
N ALA A 290 -0.96 -18.97 -19.12
CA ALA A 290 -1.40 -20.03 -20.01
C ALA A 290 -0.33 -20.34 -21.06
N PRO A 291 0.03 -21.62 -21.28
CA PRO A 291 0.90 -21.99 -22.38
C PRO A 291 0.25 -21.56 -23.71
N PRO A 292 1.03 -21.13 -24.70
CA PRO A 292 0.50 -20.81 -26.03
C PRO A 292 -0.21 -22.05 -26.59
N ARG A 293 -1.48 -21.85 -26.99
CA ARG A 293 -2.23 -22.85 -27.75
C ARG A 293 -1.70 -22.95 -29.16
#